data_e2e7923a12c13bdeb69e0d49e79dcc95
#
_entry.id   e2e7923a12c13bdeb69e0d49e79dcc95
#
_cell.length_a   1.000
_cell.length_b   1.000
_cell.length_c   1.000
_cell.angle_alpha   90.00
_cell.angle_beta   90.00
_cell.angle_gamma   90.00
#
_symmetry.space_group_name_H-M   'P 1'
#
loop_
_entity.id
_entity.type
_entity.pdbx_description
1 polymer ?
#
loop_
_entity_poly.entity_id
_entity_poly.type
_entity_poly.pdbx_seq_one_letter_code
_entity_poly.pdbx_strand_id
1 'polypeptide(L)'
;LRRFSDTEVLEVAIIENIQRADLNPVEEAQGYKNLMERFGRTQEQMSEALGKSRSHIANLLRLLNLPDEILTYLREGQLTTGHARALITSDDQLDLARQVVKKGLSVRETERLVKRAAQADGPKDKPKPKARNLVEKDADTRALEADLSVGLGMKVLVSHVDGTETGTISITY
;
A
#
# COMPACT_ATOMS: atom_id res chain seq x y z
N LEU A 1 -19.44 25.98 -36.80
CA LEU A 1 -18.12 25.38 -36.99
C LEU A 1 -17.12 26.09 -36.08
N ARG A 2 -16.69 25.42 -35.05
CA ARG A 2 -15.65 25.93 -34.12
C ARG A 2 -14.30 25.60 -34.75
N ARG A 3 -13.48 26.62 -34.99
CA ARG A 3 -12.10 26.43 -35.46
C ARG A 3 -11.26 26.13 -34.22
N PHE A 4 -10.70 24.95 -34.15
CA PHE A 4 -9.71 24.58 -33.10
C PHE A 4 -8.33 25.06 -33.56
N SER A 5 -7.54 25.51 -32.63
CA SER A 5 -6.10 25.70 -32.82
C SER A 5 -5.41 24.32 -32.89
N ASP A 6 -4.23 24.25 -33.51
CA ASP A 6 -3.45 22.99 -33.59
C ASP A 6 -3.16 22.41 -32.19
N THR A 7 -3.02 23.27 -31.18
CA THR A 7 -2.83 22.89 -29.81
C THR A 7 -4.07 22.22 -29.20
N GLU A 8 -5.27 22.78 -29.48
CA GLU A 8 -6.54 22.20 -29.02
C GLU A 8 -6.83 20.85 -29.70
N VAL A 9 -6.48 20.73 -30.99
CA VAL A 9 -6.64 19.46 -31.74
C VAL A 9 -5.73 18.38 -31.12
N LEU A 10 -4.47 18.72 -30.79
CA LEU A 10 -3.53 17.79 -30.16
C LEU A 10 -3.98 17.39 -28.76
N GLU A 11 -4.51 18.33 -27.97
CA GLU A 11 -5.08 18.04 -26.65
C GLU A 11 -6.22 17.03 -26.73
N VAL A 12 -7.18 17.27 -27.63
CA VAL A 12 -8.33 16.36 -27.84
C VAL A 12 -7.85 14.98 -28.27
N ALA A 13 -6.86 14.91 -29.17
CA ALA A 13 -6.30 13.63 -29.63
C ALA A 13 -5.63 12.84 -28.47
N ILE A 14 -4.92 13.52 -27.55
CA ILE A 14 -4.33 12.87 -26.38
C ILE A 14 -5.43 12.40 -25.43
N ILE A 15 -6.47 13.20 -25.19
CA ILE A 15 -7.61 12.81 -24.35
C ILE A 15 -8.32 11.59 -24.92
N GLU A 16 -8.59 11.57 -26.24
CA GLU A 16 -9.18 10.43 -26.91
C GLU A 16 -8.32 9.17 -26.76
N ASN A 17 -7.01 9.31 -26.96
CA ASN A 17 -6.09 8.19 -26.79
C ASN A 17 -6.07 7.65 -25.34
N ILE A 18 -6.13 8.53 -24.33
CA ILE A 18 -6.20 8.10 -22.91
C ILE A 18 -7.52 7.38 -22.60
N GLN A 19 -8.59 7.66 -23.32
CA GLN A 19 -9.89 7.01 -23.10
C GLN A 19 -10.00 5.61 -23.76
N ARG A 20 -8.97 5.18 -24.48
CA ARG A 20 -8.93 3.82 -25.04
C ARG A 20 -8.89 2.77 -23.92
N ALA A 21 -9.65 1.71 -24.10
CA ALA A 21 -9.80 0.64 -23.09
C ALA A 21 -8.59 -0.30 -22.99
N ASP A 22 -7.66 -0.22 -23.93
CA ASP A 22 -6.52 -1.12 -24.09
C ASP A 22 -5.18 -0.55 -23.57
N LEU A 23 -5.19 0.67 -22.98
CA LEU A 23 -3.99 1.28 -22.43
C LEU A 23 -3.50 0.55 -21.16
N ASN A 24 -2.19 0.33 -21.08
CA ASN A 24 -1.60 -0.08 -19.84
C ASN A 24 -1.45 1.09 -18.84
N PRO A 25 -1.32 0.83 -17.54
CA PRO A 25 -1.26 1.89 -16.52
C PRO A 25 -0.10 2.87 -16.68
N VAL A 26 1.00 2.45 -17.30
CA VAL A 26 2.17 3.31 -17.54
C VAL A 26 1.90 4.27 -18.70
N GLU A 27 1.25 3.81 -19.77
CA GLU A 27 0.83 4.64 -20.89
C GLU A 27 -0.22 5.66 -20.46
N GLU A 28 -1.20 5.24 -19.66
CA GLU A 28 -2.20 6.14 -19.09
C GLU A 28 -1.54 7.24 -18.25
N ALA A 29 -0.59 6.88 -17.37
CA ALA A 29 0.18 7.82 -16.58
C ALA A 29 1.00 8.80 -17.45
N GLN A 30 1.61 8.32 -18.53
CA GLN A 30 2.36 9.14 -19.47
C GLN A 30 1.45 10.13 -20.22
N GLY A 31 0.25 9.71 -20.57
CA GLY A 31 -0.77 10.59 -21.15
C GLY A 31 -1.14 11.73 -20.20
N TYR A 32 -1.37 11.43 -18.91
CA TYR A 32 -1.64 12.45 -17.91
C TYR A 32 -0.48 13.41 -17.72
N LYS A 33 0.75 12.90 -17.69
CA LYS A 33 1.96 13.73 -17.61
C LYS A 33 2.07 14.68 -18.80
N ASN A 34 1.84 14.18 -20.00
CA ASN A 34 1.85 15.00 -21.22
C ASN A 34 0.80 16.11 -21.20
N LEU A 35 -0.42 15.84 -20.71
CA LEU A 35 -1.47 16.86 -20.56
C LEU A 35 -1.07 17.94 -19.56
N MET A 36 -0.43 17.56 -18.45
CA MET A 36 0.05 18.54 -17.47
C MET A 36 1.19 19.41 -18.01
N GLU A 37 2.20 18.79 -18.62
CA GLU A 37 3.42 19.50 -19.05
C GLU A 37 3.21 20.35 -20.32
N ARG A 38 2.45 19.84 -21.29
CA ARG A 38 2.28 20.53 -22.58
C ARG A 38 1.12 21.51 -22.60
N PHE A 39 0.05 21.22 -21.87
CA PHE A 39 -1.19 22.02 -21.89
C PHE A 39 -1.48 22.71 -20.55
N GLY A 40 -0.60 22.58 -19.56
CA GLY A 40 -0.75 23.22 -18.25
C GLY A 40 -1.98 22.73 -17.48
N ARG A 41 -2.51 21.55 -17.80
CA ARG A 41 -3.71 21.01 -17.15
C ARG A 41 -3.40 20.58 -15.73
N THR A 42 -4.27 20.94 -14.80
CA THR A 42 -4.19 20.47 -13.42
C THR A 42 -4.82 19.09 -13.27
N GLN A 43 -4.45 18.37 -12.19
CA GLN A 43 -5.08 17.07 -11.88
C GLN A 43 -6.59 17.19 -11.69
N GLU A 44 -7.09 18.32 -11.21
CA GLU A 44 -8.51 18.60 -11.04
C GLU A 44 -9.21 18.72 -12.38
N GLN A 45 -8.67 19.53 -13.29
CA GLN A 45 -9.21 19.69 -14.63
C GLN A 45 -9.23 18.37 -15.41
N MET A 46 -8.19 17.54 -15.24
CA MET A 46 -8.16 16.21 -15.85
C MET A 46 -9.20 15.26 -15.22
N SER A 47 -9.39 15.33 -13.90
CA SER A 47 -10.40 14.57 -13.18
C SER A 47 -11.81 14.84 -13.74
N GLU A 48 -12.14 16.10 -13.95
CA GLU A 48 -13.43 16.53 -14.55
C GLU A 48 -13.54 16.09 -16.02
N ALA A 49 -12.51 16.35 -16.83
CA ALA A 49 -12.54 16.06 -18.26
C ALA A 49 -12.59 14.56 -18.58
N LEU A 50 -11.95 13.73 -17.77
CA LEU A 50 -11.81 12.27 -17.99
C LEU A 50 -12.78 11.43 -17.15
N GLY A 51 -13.51 12.04 -16.22
CA GLY A 51 -14.42 11.33 -15.31
C GLY A 51 -13.69 10.37 -14.36
N LYS A 52 -12.41 10.65 -14.08
CA LYS A 52 -11.58 9.85 -13.14
C LYS A 52 -11.40 10.61 -11.83
N SER A 53 -11.22 9.89 -10.72
CA SER A 53 -10.93 10.59 -9.47
C SER A 53 -9.54 11.22 -9.48
N ARG A 54 -9.38 12.38 -8.84
CA ARG A 54 -8.06 13.03 -8.65
C ARG A 54 -7.05 12.08 -8.01
N SER A 55 -7.49 11.26 -7.05
CA SER A 55 -6.63 10.26 -6.41
C SER A 55 -6.14 9.19 -7.38
N HIS A 56 -6.96 8.77 -8.35
CA HIS A 56 -6.57 7.83 -9.40
C HIS A 56 -5.45 8.43 -10.27
N ILE A 57 -5.63 9.65 -10.75
CA ILE A 57 -4.65 10.37 -11.57
C ILE A 57 -3.33 10.55 -10.80
N ALA A 58 -3.40 11.02 -9.54
CA ALA A 58 -2.23 11.19 -8.70
C ALA A 58 -1.46 9.87 -8.46
N ASN A 59 -2.18 8.76 -8.25
CA ASN A 59 -1.57 7.45 -8.06
C ASN A 59 -0.87 6.97 -9.33
N LEU A 60 -1.46 7.16 -10.51
CA LEU A 60 -0.84 6.80 -11.78
C LEU A 60 0.40 7.64 -12.06
N LEU A 61 0.35 8.95 -11.86
CA LEU A 61 1.51 9.82 -12.02
C LEU A 61 2.70 9.42 -11.14
N ARG A 62 2.41 8.93 -9.91
CA ARG A 62 3.47 8.41 -9.02
C ARG A 62 4.15 7.17 -9.57
N LEU A 63 3.49 6.36 -10.41
CA LEU A 63 4.11 5.18 -11.02
C LEU A 63 5.31 5.56 -11.87
N LEU A 64 5.29 6.72 -12.53
CA LEU A 64 6.38 7.18 -13.39
C LEU A 64 7.68 7.50 -12.63
N ASN A 65 7.62 7.57 -11.29
CA ASN A 65 8.80 7.74 -10.44
C ASN A 65 9.48 6.41 -10.10
N LEU A 66 8.90 5.28 -10.51
CA LEU A 66 9.48 3.95 -10.29
C LEU A 66 10.60 3.68 -11.30
N PRO A 67 11.59 2.85 -10.93
CA PRO A 67 12.62 2.37 -11.85
C PRO A 67 12.04 1.70 -13.11
N ASP A 68 12.73 1.84 -14.24
CA ASP A 68 12.29 1.34 -15.56
C ASP A 68 11.97 -0.17 -15.57
N GLU A 69 12.69 -0.97 -14.79
CA GLU A 69 12.44 -2.41 -14.66
C GLU A 69 11.03 -2.69 -14.09
N ILE A 70 10.61 -1.92 -13.09
CA ILE A 70 9.26 -2.04 -12.51
C ILE A 70 8.20 -1.55 -13.49
N LEU A 71 8.49 -0.49 -14.24
CA LEU A 71 7.60 -0.02 -15.30
C LEU A 71 7.43 -1.06 -16.41
N THR A 72 8.48 -1.83 -16.70
CA THR A 72 8.42 -2.95 -17.65
C THR A 72 7.52 -4.06 -17.13
N TYR A 73 7.65 -4.48 -15.86
CA TYR A 73 6.75 -5.47 -15.25
C TYR A 73 5.28 -5.01 -15.25
N LEU A 74 5.02 -3.70 -15.10
CA LEU A 74 3.67 -3.13 -15.22
C LEU A 74 3.13 -3.19 -16.65
N ARG A 75 3.97 -2.89 -17.66
CA ARG A 75 3.59 -2.97 -19.08
C ARG A 75 3.28 -4.39 -19.52
N GLU A 76 4.04 -5.34 -19.01
CA GLU A 76 3.89 -6.78 -19.29
C GLU A 76 2.77 -7.44 -18.46
N GLY A 77 2.14 -6.70 -17.54
CA GLY A 77 1.08 -7.21 -16.67
C GLY A 77 1.56 -8.17 -15.57
N GLN A 78 2.88 -8.29 -15.38
CA GLN A 78 3.47 -9.09 -14.29
C GLN A 78 3.24 -8.45 -12.91
N LEU A 79 3.14 -7.13 -12.88
CA LEU A 79 2.72 -6.36 -11.71
C LEU A 79 1.45 -5.56 -12.01
N THR A 80 0.60 -5.39 -11.02
CA THR A 80 -0.55 -4.49 -11.09
C THR A 80 -0.23 -3.14 -10.46
N THR A 81 -1.08 -2.13 -10.70
CA THR A 81 -0.97 -0.81 -10.05
C THR A 81 -0.98 -0.89 -8.52
N GLY A 82 -1.67 -1.90 -7.95
CA GLY A 82 -1.68 -2.16 -6.52
C GLY A 82 -0.31 -2.58 -5.99
N HIS A 83 0.40 -3.48 -6.68
CA HIS A 83 1.77 -3.87 -6.35
C HIS A 83 2.72 -2.68 -6.42
N ALA A 84 2.65 -1.91 -7.51
CA ALA A 84 3.50 -0.73 -7.69
C ALA A 84 3.29 0.33 -6.58
N ARG A 85 2.04 0.57 -6.18
CA ARG A 85 1.73 1.48 -5.06
C ARG A 85 2.37 1.05 -3.74
N ALA A 86 2.37 -0.24 -3.44
CA ALA A 86 3.03 -0.76 -2.26
C ALA A 86 4.55 -0.58 -2.34
N LEU A 87 5.15 -0.80 -3.52
CA LEU A 87 6.59 -0.69 -3.75
C LEU A 87 7.11 0.74 -3.71
N ILE A 88 6.31 1.75 -4.11
CA ILE A 88 6.70 3.17 -4.08
C ILE A 88 7.14 3.63 -2.68
N THR A 89 6.62 3.02 -1.63
CA THR A 89 6.92 3.39 -0.23
C THR A 89 8.20 2.78 0.32
N SER A 90 8.93 1.98 -0.46
CA SER A 90 10.15 1.30 -0.05
C SER A 90 11.38 1.89 -0.74
N ASP A 91 12.53 1.85 -0.05
CA ASP A 91 13.81 2.23 -0.62
C ASP A 91 14.37 1.12 -1.54
N ASP A 92 14.09 -0.16 -1.23
CA ASP A 92 14.54 -1.33 -2.00
C ASP A 92 13.52 -1.80 -3.05
N GLN A 93 12.97 -0.86 -3.82
CA GLN A 93 11.88 -1.10 -4.77
C GLN A 93 12.16 -2.23 -5.76
N LEU A 94 13.38 -2.29 -6.33
CA LEU A 94 13.76 -3.26 -7.36
C LEU A 94 13.82 -4.69 -6.82
N ASP A 95 14.49 -4.89 -5.69
CA ASP A 95 14.66 -6.23 -5.11
C ASP A 95 13.33 -6.79 -4.63
N LEU A 96 12.48 -5.93 -4.06
CA LEU A 96 11.14 -6.32 -3.66
C LEU A 96 10.26 -6.63 -4.87
N ALA A 97 10.33 -5.84 -5.96
CA ALA A 97 9.59 -6.10 -7.19
C ALA A 97 9.96 -7.47 -7.80
N ARG A 98 11.26 -7.78 -7.90
CA ARG A 98 11.75 -9.08 -8.38
C ARG A 98 11.23 -10.25 -7.52
N GLN A 99 11.18 -10.07 -6.20
CA GLN A 99 10.62 -11.08 -5.30
C GLN A 99 9.12 -11.27 -5.51
N VAL A 100 8.38 -10.18 -5.71
CA VAL A 100 6.92 -10.21 -5.97
C VAL A 100 6.64 -10.96 -7.26
N VAL A 101 7.34 -10.64 -8.35
CA VAL A 101 7.20 -11.31 -9.65
C VAL A 101 7.59 -12.78 -9.56
N LYS A 102 8.76 -13.10 -8.97
CA LYS A 102 9.27 -14.46 -8.85
C LYS A 102 8.35 -15.40 -8.05
N LYS A 103 7.71 -14.87 -7.00
CA LYS A 103 6.85 -15.64 -6.09
C LYS A 103 5.36 -15.54 -6.43
N GLY A 104 4.97 -14.72 -7.39
CA GLY A 104 3.57 -14.47 -7.73
C GLY A 104 2.74 -13.94 -6.56
N LEU A 105 3.32 -13.01 -5.77
CA LEU A 105 2.68 -12.51 -4.55
C LEU A 105 1.45 -11.64 -4.90
N SER A 106 0.43 -11.71 -4.07
CA SER A 106 -0.71 -10.80 -4.12
C SER A 106 -0.35 -9.40 -3.61
N VAL A 107 -1.19 -8.40 -3.89
CA VAL A 107 -1.00 -7.02 -3.41
C VAL A 107 -0.85 -6.98 -1.88
N ARG A 108 -1.69 -7.71 -1.15
CA ARG A 108 -1.64 -7.77 0.33
C ARG A 108 -0.35 -8.40 0.85
N GLU A 109 0.16 -9.42 0.17
CA GLU A 109 1.44 -10.03 0.53
C GLU A 109 2.61 -9.11 0.22
N THR A 110 2.53 -8.35 -0.89
CA THR A 110 3.50 -7.32 -1.24
C THR A 110 3.54 -6.20 -0.19
N GLU A 111 2.39 -5.71 0.27
CA GLU A 111 2.31 -4.72 1.36
C GLU A 111 2.96 -5.24 2.65
N ARG A 112 2.72 -6.52 2.99
CA ARG A 112 3.37 -7.16 4.15
C ARG A 112 4.87 -7.30 3.97
N LEU A 113 5.33 -7.63 2.76
CA LEU A 113 6.75 -7.75 2.42
C LEU A 113 7.45 -6.40 2.56
N VAL A 114 6.90 -5.33 1.98
CA VAL A 114 7.40 -3.95 2.09
C VAL A 114 7.47 -3.51 3.55
N LYS A 115 6.40 -3.74 4.32
CA LYS A 115 6.38 -3.40 5.75
C LYS A 115 7.46 -4.13 6.57
N ARG A 116 7.74 -5.40 6.23
CA ARG A 116 8.81 -6.17 6.88
C ARG A 116 10.20 -5.63 6.49
N ALA A 117 10.42 -5.28 5.22
CA ALA A 117 11.66 -4.68 4.75
C ALA A 117 11.94 -3.35 5.48
N ALA A 118 10.97 -2.44 5.52
CA ALA A 118 11.09 -1.19 6.25
C ALA A 118 11.36 -1.35 7.77
N GLN A 119 10.92 -2.45 8.38
CA GLN A 119 11.24 -2.78 9.78
C GLN A 119 12.62 -3.39 9.95
N ALA A 120 13.20 -3.98 8.90
CA ALA A 120 14.55 -4.56 8.93
C ALA A 120 15.65 -3.50 8.77
N ASP A 121 15.36 -2.41 8.03
CA ASP A 121 16.29 -1.28 7.80
C ASP A 121 16.21 -0.17 8.86
N GLY A 122 15.27 -0.26 9.80
CA GLY A 122 15.23 0.63 10.95
C GLY A 122 16.47 0.44 11.84
N PRO A 123 16.96 1.51 12.53
CA PRO A 123 18.12 1.41 13.39
C PRO A 123 17.97 0.22 14.33
N LYS A 124 19.01 -0.62 14.40
CA LYS A 124 19.06 -1.90 15.12
C LYS A 124 18.85 -1.82 16.65
N ASP A 125 18.35 -0.69 17.16
CA ASP A 125 18.16 -0.42 18.58
C ASP A 125 16.70 -0.41 19.07
N LYS A 126 15.78 -1.03 18.30
CA LYS A 126 14.54 -1.46 18.96
C LYS A 126 14.55 -2.99 18.99
N PRO A 127 14.57 -3.59 20.20
CA PRO A 127 14.43 -5.02 20.30
C PRO A 127 13.16 -5.41 19.53
N LYS A 128 13.29 -6.36 18.58
CA LYS A 128 12.14 -7.05 17.97
C LYS A 128 11.13 -7.26 19.09
N PRO A 129 9.83 -7.00 18.89
CA PRO A 129 8.86 -7.59 19.77
C PRO A 129 9.15 -9.10 19.70
N LYS A 130 9.89 -9.61 20.68
CA LYS A 130 10.02 -11.04 20.91
C LYS A 130 8.61 -11.57 20.77
N ALA A 131 8.44 -12.62 19.97
CA ALA A 131 7.28 -13.49 20.08
C ALA A 131 6.95 -13.46 21.57
N ARG A 132 5.73 -13.01 21.92
CA ARG A 132 5.29 -12.95 23.32
C ARG A 132 5.81 -14.22 23.97
N ASN A 133 6.99 -14.09 24.62
CA ASN A 133 7.32 -15.04 25.64
C ASN A 133 6.08 -14.97 26.52
N LEU A 134 5.37 -16.05 26.58
CA LEU A 134 4.49 -16.35 27.69
C LEU A 134 5.38 -16.09 28.89
N VAL A 135 5.34 -14.87 29.44
CA VAL A 135 5.82 -14.60 30.78
C VAL A 135 5.14 -15.71 31.55
N GLU A 136 5.94 -16.57 32.18
CA GLU A 136 5.40 -17.61 33.04
C GLU A 136 4.50 -16.86 34.02
N LYS A 137 3.18 -17.00 33.78
CA LYS A 137 2.20 -16.31 34.62
C LYS A 137 2.43 -16.74 36.04
N ASP A 138 2.56 -15.76 36.89
CA ASP A 138 2.66 -15.98 38.33
C ASP A 138 1.51 -16.90 38.80
N ALA A 139 1.78 -17.74 39.79
CA ALA A 139 0.82 -18.69 40.33
C ALA A 139 -0.49 -17.99 40.74
N ASP A 140 -0.37 -16.80 41.31
CA ASP A 140 -1.51 -15.96 41.73
C ASP A 140 -2.37 -15.49 40.55
N THR A 141 -1.74 -15.09 39.45
CA THR A 141 -2.46 -14.69 38.20
C THR A 141 -3.22 -15.86 37.56
N ARG A 142 -2.66 -17.08 37.64
CA ARG A 142 -3.34 -18.29 37.13
C ARG A 142 -4.53 -18.68 38.01
N ALA A 143 -4.38 -18.57 39.35
CA ALA A 143 -5.48 -18.82 40.28
C ALA A 143 -6.62 -17.84 40.07
N LEU A 144 -6.32 -16.55 39.89
CA LEU A 144 -7.29 -15.49 39.60
C LEU A 144 -8.04 -15.73 38.26
N GLU A 145 -7.32 -16.16 37.22
CA GLU A 145 -7.92 -16.50 35.93
C GLU A 145 -8.92 -17.67 36.07
N ALA A 146 -8.55 -18.69 36.83
CA ALA A 146 -9.40 -19.86 37.06
C ALA A 146 -10.67 -19.48 37.84
N ASP A 147 -10.53 -18.74 38.92
CA ASP A 147 -11.65 -18.31 39.76
C ASP A 147 -12.62 -17.41 38.99
N LEU A 148 -12.11 -16.45 38.20
CA LEU A 148 -12.92 -15.57 37.38
C LEU A 148 -13.59 -16.34 36.27
N SER A 149 -12.91 -17.31 35.64
CA SER A 149 -13.49 -18.11 34.57
C SER A 149 -14.63 -19.02 35.09
N VAL A 150 -14.50 -19.59 36.28
CA VAL A 150 -15.54 -20.39 36.93
C VAL A 150 -16.72 -19.51 37.33
N GLY A 151 -16.45 -18.35 37.95
CA GLY A 151 -17.49 -17.44 38.44
C GLY A 151 -18.31 -16.81 37.33
N LEU A 152 -17.70 -16.54 36.16
CA LEU A 152 -18.36 -15.89 35.01
C LEU A 152 -18.88 -16.90 33.98
N GLY A 153 -18.49 -18.17 34.05
CA GLY A 153 -18.80 -19.17 33.02
C GLY A 153 -18.18 -18.87 31.64
N MET A 154 -17.15 -18.01 31.60
CA MET A 154 -16.51 -17.53 30.39
C MET A 154 -14.99 -17.58 30.52
N LYS A 155 -14.28 -17.70 29.38
CA LYS A 155 -12.83 -17.74 29.40
C LYS A 155 -12.25 -16.35 29.71
N VAL A 156 -11.59 -16.22 30.86
CA VAL A 156 -10.91 -15.00 31.29
C VAL A 156 -9.40 -15.17 31.17
N LEU A 157 -8.74 -14.18 30.58
CA LEU A 157 -7.28 -14.09 30.48
C LEU A 157 -6.81 -12.77 31.10
N VAL A 158 -5.92 -12.85 32.06
CA VAL A 158 -5.29 -11.70 32.72
C VAL A 158 -3.86 -11.60 32.21
N SER A 159 -3.45 -10.41 31.74
CA SER A 159 -2.08 -10.12 31.37
C SER A 159 -1.64 -8.82 32.05
N HIS A 160 -0.54 -8.88 32.80
CA HIS A 160 0.10 -7.69 33.34
C HIS A 160 1.55 -7.64 32.89
N VAL A 161 2.15 -6.45 32.97
CA VAL A 161 3.56 -6.24 32.66
C VAL A 161 4.28 -6.07 34.02
N ASP A 162 5.26 -6.93 34.29
CA ASP A 162 6.04 -6.86 35.54
C ASP A 162 6.60 -5.46 35.75
N GLY A 163 6.42 -4.95 37.00
CA GLY A 163 6.88 -3.62 37.39
C GLY A 163 5.94 -2.46 37.00
N THR A 164 4.73 -2.74 36.51
CA THR A 164 3.70 -1.71 36.25
C THR A 164 2.42 -2.01 37.01
N GLU A 165 1.70 -0.98 37.45
CA GLU A 165 0.38 -1.09 38.09
C GLU A 165 -0.77 -1.26 37.06
N THR A 166 -0.44 -1.53 35.78
CA THR A 166 -1.42 -1.64 34.71
C THR A 166 -1.45 -3.04 34.14
N GLY A 167 -2.64 -3.57 33.89
CA GLY A 167 -2.88 -4.86 33.27
C GLY A 167 -4.09 -4.84 32.34
N THR A 168 -4.27 -5.93 31.60
CA THR A 168 -5.42 -6.11 30.69
C THR A 168 -6.14 -7.41 31.02
N ILE A 169 -7.47 -7.33 31.19
CA ILE A 169 -8.34 -8.50 31.35
C ILE A 169 -9.10 -8.68 30.03
N SER A 170 -9.01 -9.86 29.44
CA SER A 170 -9.74 -10.23 28.23
C SER A 170 -10.76 -11.31 28.56
N ILE A 171 -12.04 -11.05 28.29
CA ILE A 171 -13.13 -11.98 28.50
C ILE A 171 -13.65 -12.40 27.11
N THR A 172 -13.72 -13.72 26.88
CA THR A 172 -14.24 -14.27 25.61
C THR A 172 -15.59 -14.94 25.91
N TYR A 173 -16.65 -14.41 25.29
CA TYR A 173 -18.04 -14.89 25.38
C TYR A 173 -18.50 -15.55 24.08
#